data_188e1a4ae09fd900e5322b663d26ba7d
#
_entry.id   188e1a4ae09fd900e5322b663d26ba7d
#
_cell.length_a   1.000
_cell.length_b   1.000
_cell.length_c   1.000
_cell.angle_alpha   90.00
_cell.angle_beta   90.00
_cell.angle_gamma   90.00
#
_symmetry.space_group_name_H-M   'P 1'
#
loop_
_entity.id
_entity.type
_entity.pdbx_description
1 polymer ?
#
loop_
_entity_poly.entity_id
_entity_poly.type
_entity_poly.pdbx_seq_one_letter_code
_entity_poly.pdbx_strand_id
1 'polypeptide(L)'
;MTLLATLTACGTTDPVLGDDPEVPSDDDTTPVDEPAEHCGERATPDATQEELDINARADLELGVTLLGALPEPEDDNVLVSPYSLRMAFGQVYAGTQGASQPEIESIFGFSELGERSHAVLNAVTQELESRNAEATEERPELIVRPINRSFFDLAYEDSVGDQWLATVQSFYGTCIEVLDLNTDQEAALEHVNGWVSDQTNGLIPNLVKFLPEYAALIVVNAFYLKAAWSVPFEESRTHDGTFATWSGSTVAVEMMHEPFHQGRYAEQEGWQAVSLPYTDGRLEMVVILPATGTDAAFAEALDADQLESILDQMSHATVDLTLPKFDLTSTWGLRNTLMALGMQAAFENGEDFSPIAAGMMPIFEVFHDVAIVIDEKGTEAAAATAVVFGEDGGEEPFAEATVVVDHTFYLAIRDQQAGALLFLARVGDPSAS
;
A
#
# COMPACT_ATOMS: atom_id res chain seq x y z
N MET A 1 15.01 21.48 64.27
CA MET A 1 13.99 20.96 65.19
C MET A 1 13.47 19.69 64.54
N THR A 2 14.15 18.58 64.77
CA THR A 2 13.91 17.56 65.80
C THR A 2 12.46 17.10 65.89
N LEU A 3 12.15 15.91 65.42
CA LEU A 3 11.85 14.76 66.27
C LEU A 3 11.71 13.47 65.50
N LEU A 4 12.55 12.51 65.94
CA LEU A 4 12.42 11.05 65.74
C LEU A 4 11.30 10.52 66.62
N ALA A 5 10.61 9.47 66.18
CA ALA A 5 10.01 8.50 67.08
C ALA A 5 10.04 7.10 66.49
N THR A 6 10.89 6.26 67.08
CA THR A 6 10.90 4.79 67.02
C THR A 6 9.88 4.22 68.00
N LEU A 7 9.31 3.01 67.69
CA LEU A 7 8.92 1.98 68.67
C LEU A 7 8.44 0.75 67.83
N THR A 8 9.14 -0.33 67.77
CA THR A 8 9.33 -1.49 68.69
C THR A 8 8.37 -2.64 68.45
N ALA A 9 8.99 -3.78 68.21
CA ALA A 9 8.44 -5.09 67.89
C ALA A 9 7.61 -5.70 69.04
N CYS A 10 6.69 -6.60 68.66
CA CYS A 10 6.34 -7.73 69.53
C CYS A 10 6.03 -8.94 68.68
N GLY A 11 6.79 -10.00 68.85
CA GLY A 11 6.65 -11.30 68.24
C GLY A 11 5.61 -12.16 68.93
N THR A 12 5.03 -13.09 68.16
CA THR A 12 4.53 -14.35 68.74
C THR A 12 4.80 -15.50 67.74
N THR A 13 5.21 -16.57 68.33
CA THR A 13 5.71 -17.86 67.88
C THR A 13 4.69 -18.72 67.12
N ASP A 14 5.26 -19.55 66.22
CA ASP A 14 4.85 -20.74 65.44
C ASP A 14 3.69 -21.59 65.93
N PRO A 15 3.08 -22.43 65.02
CA PRO A 15 3.64 -23.76 64.82
C PRO A 15 3.76 -24.23 63.36
N VAL A 16 4.82 -24.99 63.14
CA VAL A 16 5.13 -25.89 62.01
C VAL A 16 4.02 -26.93 61.80
N LEU A 17 3.55 -27.06 60.54
CA LEU A 17 2.93 -28.28 60.07
C LEU A 17 3.00 -28.36 58.53
N GLY A 18 3.60 -29.46 58.06
CA GLY A 18 3.21 -30.19 56.88
C GLY A 18 3.98 -29.93 55.59
N ASP A 19 4.92 -30.82 55.29
CA ASP A 19 5.43 -31.08 53.95
C ASP A 19 4.31 -31.41 52.99
N ASP A 20 4.04 -30.50 52.00
CA ASP A 20 3.34 -30.87 50.79
C ASP A 20 4.38 -31.18 49.69
N PRO A 21 4.17 -32.23 48.87
CA PRO A 21 5.16 -32.64 47.87
C PRO A 21 5.27 -31.60 46.76
N GLU A 22 6.54 -31.28 46.41
CA GLU A 22 6.90 -30.48 45.25
C GLU A 22 6.20 -31.05 44.00
N VAL A 23 5.33 -30.22 43.40
CA VAL A 23 4.88 -30.40 42.03
C VAL A 23 6.06 -30.00 41.13
N PRO A 24 6.53 -30.88 40.23
CA PRO A 24 7.55 -30.48 39.26
C PRO A 24 6.99 -29.35 38.40
N SER A 25 7.63 -28.21 38.41
CA SER A 25 7.41 -27.18 37.39
C SER A 25 7.99 -27.71 36.09
N ASP A 26 7.13 -28.23 35.20
CA ASP A 26 7.44 -28.41 33.80
C ASP A 26 7.55 -27.00 33.15
N ASP A 27 8.63 -26.33 33.45
CA ASP A 27 9.06 -25.12 32.73
C ASP A 27 10.17 -25.56 31.75
N ASP A 28 9.84 -26.49 30.88
CA ASP A 28 10.65 -26.86 29.73
C ASP A 28 10.05 -26.19 28.49
N THR A 29 9.87 -24.85 28.55
CA THR A 29 9.79 -24.04 27.35
C THR A 29 11.21 -23.90 26.84
N THR A 30 11.66 -24.85 26.03
CA THR A 30 12.72 -24.61 25.07
C THR A 30 12.36 -23.31 24.34
N PRO A 31 13.24 -22.31 24.28
CA PRO A 31 13.01 -21.14 23.43
C PRO A 31 12.73 -21.69 22.02
N VAL A 32 11.56 -21.39 21.48
CA VAL A 32 11.33 -21.55 20.06
C VAL A 32 12.38 -20.67 19.43
N ASP A 33 13.37 -21.23 18.74
CA ASP A 33 14.37 -20.46 18.00
C ASP A 33 13.59 -19.49 17.13
N GLU A 34 13.73 -18.19 17.37
CA GLU A 34 13.19 -17.18 16.46
C GLU A 34 13.76 -17.47 15.06
N PRO A 35 12.94 -17.44 13.99
CA PRO A 35 13.42 -17.68 12.65
C PRO A 35 14.61 -16.77 12.33
N ALA A 36 15.63 -17.31 11.69
CA ALA A 36 16.82 -16.54 11.35
C ALA A 36 16.46 -15.46 10.31
N GLU A 37 16.51 -14.19 10.70
CA GLU A 37 16.34 -13.05 9.79
C GLU A 37 17.69 -12.65 9.20
N HIS A 38 17.74 -12.56 7.86
CA HIS A 38 18.88 -12.07 7.11
C HIS A 38 18.52 -10.76 6.42
N CYS A 39 18.76 -9.64 7.10
CA CYS A 39 18.59 -8.30 6.55
C CYS A 39 19.95 -7.70 6.18
N GLY A 40 20.04 -7.09 4.99
CA GLY A 40 21.25 -6.39 4.53
C GLY A 40 21.14 -4.87 4.69
N GLU A 41 22.26 -4.20 4.52
CA GLU A 41 22.32 -2.73 4.48
C GLU A 41 21.88 -2.23 3.10
N ARG A 42 20.95 -1.27 3.06
CA ARG A 42 20.42 -0.69 1.82
C ARG A 42 21.45 0.21 1.14
N ALA A 43 21.48 0.14 -0.20
CA ALA A 43 22.30 1.02 -1.03
C ALA A 43 21.83 2.48 -0.92
N THR A 44 22.75 3.41 -1.01
CA THR A 44 22.42 4.84 -1.13
C THR A 44 21.58 5.08 -2.39
N PRO A 45 20.53 5.93 -2.30
CA PRO A 45 19.73 6.30 -3.47
C PRO A 45 20.60 6.84 -4.61
N ASP A 46 20.38 6.30 -5.81
CA ASP A 46 21.09 6.67 -7.03
C ASP A 46 20.14 6.58 -8.23
N ALA A 47 19.47 7.68 -8.56
CA ALA A 47 18.62 7.81 -9.73
C ALA A 47 18.69 9.23 -10.29
N THR A 48 18.69 9.34 -11.60
CA THR A 48 18.55 10.62 -12.30
C THR A 48 17.07 10.98 -12.45
N GLN A 49 16.77 12.27 -12.72
CA GLN A 49 15.38 12.69 -12.97
C GLN A 49 14.76 11.94 -14.16
N GLU A 50 15.51 11.76 -15.25
CA GLU A 50 15.04 11.00 -16.43
C GLU A 50 14.66 9.55 -16.06
N GLU A 51 15.45 8.86 -15.21
CA GLU A 51 15.13 7.52 -14.74
C GLU A 51 13.90 7.51 -13.82
N LEU A 52 13.72 8.54 -12.99
CA LEU A 52 12.51 8.70 -12.16
C LEU A 52 11.26 8.96 -13.04
N ASP A 53 11.37 9.76 -14.10
CA ASP A 53 10.28 10.01 -15.03
C ASP A 53 9.87 8.74 -15.79
N ILE A 54 10.84 7.93 -16.24
CA ILE A 54 10.58 6.59 -16.83
C ILE A 54 9.85 5.69 -15.82
N ASN A 55 10.30 5.69 -14.57
CA ASN A 55 9.68 4.90 -13.51
C ASN A 55 8.24 5.34 -13.23
N ALA A 56 7.99 6.64 -13.12
CA ALA A 56 6.66 7.20 -12.92
C ALA A 56 5.71 6.82 -14.07
N ARG A 57 6.19 6.89 -15.30
CA ARG A 57 5.42 6.47 -16.48
C ARG A 57 5.06 4.99 -16.42
N ALA A 58 5.99 4.14 -16.03
CA ALA A 58 5.74 2.70 -15.89
C ALA A 58 4.69 2.38 -14.79
N ASP A 59 4.64 3.15 -13.69
CA ASP A 59 3.59 3.02 -12.67
C ASP A 59 2.20 3.35 -13.27
N LEU A 60 2.10 4.44 -14.06
CA LEU A 60 0.85 4.82 -14.73
C LEU A 60 0.40 3.75 -15.73
N GLU A 61 1.31 3.24 -16.56
CA GLU A 61 1.02 2.19 -17.56
C GLU A 61 0.53 0.90 -16.90
N LEU A 62 1.21 0.44 -15.87
CA LEU A 62 0.79 -0.74 -15.11
C LEU A 62 -0.57 -0.53 -14.46
N GLY A 63 -0.78 0.63 -13.82
CA GLY A 63 -2.02 0.95 -13.14
C GLY A 63 -3.23 0.92 -14.06
N VAL A 64 -3.19 1.66 -15.17
CA VAL A 64 -4.31 1.70 -16.11
C VAL A 64 -4.51 0.37 -16.84
N THR A 65 -3.42 -0.36 -17.14
CA THR A 65 -3.49 -1.70 -17.73
C THR A 65 -4.23 -2.66 -16.80
N LEU A 66 -3.92 -2.65 -15.52
CA LEU A 66 -4.59 -3.51 -14.54
C LEU A 66 -6.06 -3.11 -14.34
N LEU A 67 -6.38 -1.80 -14.25
CA LEU A 67 -7.77 -1.35 -14.16
C LEU A 67 -8.63 -1.87 -15.31
N GLY A 68 -8.08 -1.91 -16.52
CA GLY A 68 -8.77 -2.39 -17.72
C GLY A 68 -8.77 -3.92 -17.89
N ALA A 69 -7.81 -4.64 -17.29
CA ALA A 69 -7.62 -6.08 -17.47
C ALA A 69 -8.21 -6.93 -16.34
N LEU A 70 -8.44 -6.36 -15.17
CA LEU A 70 -9.04 -7.06 -14.05
C LEU A 70 -10.50 -7.38 -14.30
N PRO A 71 -11.01 -8.53 -13.83
CA PRO A 71 -12.42 -8.86 -13.95
C PRO A 71 -13.28 -7.87 -13.16
N GLU A 72 -14.49 -7.60 -13.64
CA GLU A 72 -15.45 -6.77 -12.91
C GLU A 72 -15.78 -7.41 -11.55
N PRO A 73 -15.53 -6.71 -10.43
CA PRO A 73 -15.84 -7.21 -9.10
C PRO A 73 -17.33 -7.03 -8.76
N GLU A 74 -17.82 -7.80 -7.78
CA GLU A 74 -19.23 -7.75 -7.35
C GLU A 74 -19.60 -6.40 -6.68
N ASP A 75 -18.63 -5.73 -6.10
CA ASP A 75 -18.76 -4.45 -5.39
C ASP A 75 -18.50 -3.22 -6.29
N ASP A 76 -18.39 -3.40 -7.59
CA ASP A 76 -18.12 -2.35 -8.58
C ASP A 76 -16.77 -1.60 -8.39
N ASN A 77 -15.94 -1.96 -7.39
CA ASN A 77 -14.72 -1.25 -7.04
C ASN A 77 -13.47 -1.99 -7.53
N VAL A 78 -12.57 -1.29 -8.18
CA VAL A 78 -11.25 -1.81 -8.56
C VAL A 78 -10.18 -0.94 -7.93
N LEU A 79 -9.35 -1.52 -7.06
CA LEU A 79 -8.24 -0.85 -6.42
C LEU A 79 -6.96 -1.64 -6.64
N VAL A 80 -5.90 -0.98 -7.10
CA VAL A 80 -4.57 -1.56 -7.32
C VAL A 80 -3.48 -0.64 -6.79
N SER A 81 -2.33 -1.22 -6.44
CA SER A 81 -1.11 -0.49 -6.11
C SER A 81 -0.01 -0.84 -7.12
N PRO A 82 0.16 -0.02 -8.18
CA PRO A 82 1.20 -0.25 -9.18
C PRO A 82 2.59 -0.26 -8.57
N TYR A 83 2.87 0.70 -7.68
CA TYR A 83 4.13 0.76 -6.94
C TYR A 83 4.44 -0.55 -6.20
N SER A 84 3.48 -1.08 -5.42
CA SER A 84 3.64 -2.33 -4.67
C SER A 84 3.96 -3.51 -5.58
N LEU A 85 3.21 -3.65 -6.67
CA LEU A 85 3.44 -4.74 -7.63
C LEU A 85 4.81 -4.65 -8.29
N ARG A 86 5.25 -3.44 -8.68
CA ARG A 86 6.58 -3.25 -9.27
C ARG A 86 7.70 -3.51 -8.25
N MET A 87 7.49 -3.19 -6.99
CA MET A 87 8.42 -3.53 -5.90
C MET A 87 8.52 -5.05 -5.70
N ALA A 88 7.40 -5.78 -5.71
CA ALA A 88 7.40 -7.24 -5.61
C ALA A 88 8.09 -7.89 -6.83
N PHE A 89 7.67 -7.48 -8.04
CA PHE A 89 8.24 -8.05 -9.27
C PHE A 89 9.67 -7.59 -9.56
N GLY A 90 10.11 -6.46 -9.04
CA GLY A 90 11.51 -6.06 -9.07
C GLY A 90 12.42 -7.03 -8.32
N GLN A 91 11.95 -7.58 -7.19
CA GLN A 91 12.69 -8.62 -6.45
C GLN A 91 12.74 -9.95 -7.22
N VAL A 92 11.63 -10.33 -7.86
CA VAL A 92 11.57 -11.52 -8.72
C VAL A 92 12.46 -11.33 -9.94
N TYR A 93 12.40 -10.16 -10.60
CA TYR A 93 13.19 -9.79 -11.76
C TYR A 93 14.70 -9.90 -11.51
N ALA A 94 15.18 -9.52 -10.33
CA ALA A 94 16.57 -9.63 -9.93
C ALA A 94 17.13 -11.06 -10.02
N GLY A 95 16.27 -12.08 -10.02
CA GLY A 95 16.64 -13.48 -10.13
C GLY A 95 15.96 -14.22 -11.27
N THR A 96 15.47 -13.50 -12.29
CA THR A 96 14.80 -14.07 -13.45
C THR A 96 15.71 -14.08 -14.65
N GLN A 97 15.60 -15.13 -15.46
CA GLN A 97 16.31 -15.31 -16.72
C GLN A 97 15.39 -15.96 -17.77
N GLY A 98 15.93 -16.29 -18.94
CA GLY A 98 15.22 -17.06 -19.97
C GLY A 98 14.03 -16.34 -20.57
N ALA A 99 12.93 -17.05 -20.79
CA ALA A 99 11.72 -16.50 -21.40
C ALA A 99 10.89 -15.65 -20.44
N SER A 100 10.95 -15.91 -19.15
CA SER A 100 10.22 -15.17 -18.12
C SER A 100 10.74 -13.74 -17.96
N GLN A 101 12.02 -13.48 -18.20
CA GLN A 101 12.62 -12.16 -18.01
C GLN A 101 11.98 -11.08 -18.89
N PRO A 102 11.91 -11.20 -20.24
CA PRO A 102 11.29 -10.17 -21.08
C PRO A 102 9.78 -10.03 -20.84
N GLU A 103 9.09 -11.09 -20.39
CA GLU A 103 7.68 -10.99 -20.02
C GLU A 103 7.48 -10.09 -18.80
N ILE A 104 8.28 -10.27 -17.76
CA ILE A 104 8.28 -9.43 -16.55
C ILE A 104 8.72 -8.01 -16.89
N GLU A 105 9.79 -7.83 -17.68
CA GLU A 105 10.26 -6.51 -18.12
C GLU A 105 9.16 -5.72 -18.83
N SER A 106 8.40 -6.38 -19.70
CA SER A 106 7.35 -5.74 -20.49
C SER A 106 6.15 -5.31 -19.65
N ILE A 107 5.68 -6.16 -18.73
CA ILE A 107 4.47 -5.89 -17.94
C ILE A 107 4.74 -4.88 -16.84
N PHE A 108 5.89 -4.98 -16.18
CA PHE A 108 6.24 -4.13 -15.03
C PHE A 108 7.12 -2.93 -15.41
N GLY A 109 7.29 -2.65 -16.71
CA GLY A 109 7.97 -1.47 -17.21
C GLY A 109 9.46 -1.41 -16.87
N PHE A 110 10.14 -2.59 -16.81
CA PHE A 110 11.59 -2.63 -16.57
C PHE A 110 12.43 -2.57 -17.84
N SER A 111 11.79 -2.68 -19.03
CA SER A 111 12.49 -2.80 -20.32
C SER A 111 13.43 -1.63 -20.64
N GLU A 112 13.05 -0.39 -20.29
CA GLU A 112 13.86 0.80 -20.60
C GLU A 112 15.04 0.98 -19.66
N LEU A 113 14.88 0.62 -18.38
CA LEU A 113 15.90 0.77 -17.36
C LEU A 113 16.76 -0.49 -17.16
N GLY A 114 16.23 -1.68 -17.50
CA GLY A 114 16.90 -2.94 -17.25
C GLY A 114 17.31 -3.08 -15.79
N GLU A 115 18.55 -3.50 -15.53
CA GLU A 115 19.11 -3.63 -14.18
C GLU A 115 19.11 -2.31 -13.37
N ARG A 116 19.03 -1.15 -14.02
CA ARG A 116 18.92 0.14 -13.34
C ARG A 116 17.60 0.28 -12.61
N SER A 117 16.56 -0.46 -12.98
CA SER A 117 15.27 -0.46 -12.30
C SER A 117 15.40 -0.69 -10.79
N HIS A 118 16.33 -1.56 -10.35
CA HIS A 118 16.56 -1.83 -8.92
C HIS A 118 17.02 -0.58 -8.16
N ALA A 119 17.98 0.16 -8.72
CA ALA A 119 18.49 1.38 -8.09
C ALA A 119 17.43 2.49 -8.08
N VAL A 120 16.64 2.60 -9.14
CA VAL A 120 15.55 3.59 -9.27
C VAL A 120 14.43 3.29 -8.28
N LEU A 121 13.96 2.06 -8.19
CA LEU A 121 12.96 1.64 -7.20
C LEU A 121 13.46 1.87 -5.76
N ASN A 122 14.74 1.60 -5.48
CA ASN A 122 15.35 1.92 -4.18
C ASN A 122 15.32 3.43 -3.89
N ALA A 123 15.66 4.27 -4.87
CA ALA A 123 15.63 5.72 -4.70
C ALA A 123 14.22 6.24 -4.43
N VAL A 124 13.22 5.77 -5.19
CA VAL A 124 11.80 6.09 -4.99
C VAL A 124 11.35 5.66 -3.60
N THR A 125 11.67 4.43 -3.18
CA THR A 125 11.27 3.91 -1.86
C THR A 125 11.87 4.73 -0.72
N GLN A 126 13.16 5.05 -0.76
CA GLN A 126 13.79 5.85 0.30
C GLN A 126 13.27 7.29 0.31
N GLU A 127 12.92 7.85 -0.85
CA GLU A 127 12.26 9.15 -0.92
C GLU A 127 10.87 9.11 -0.27
N LEU A 128 10.08 8.08 -0.53
CA LEU A 128 8.78 7.85 0.13
C LEU A 128 8.93 7.68 1.65
N GLU A 129 9.86 6.84 2.10
CA GLU A 129 10.15 6.64 3.52
C GLU A 129 10.59 7.93 4.23
N SER A 130 11.24 8.85 3.51
CA SER A 130 11.65 10.16 4.04
C SER A 130 10.49 11.07 4.42
N ARG A 131 9.26 10.74 4.00
CA ARG A 131 8.02 11.45 4.36
C ARG A 131 7.57 11.18 5.79
N ASN A 132 7.98 10.05 6.37
CA ASN A 132 7.57 9.65 7.71
C ASN A 132 7.82 10.75 8.73
N ALA A 133 6.81 11.03 9.53
CA ALA A 133 6.87 12.07 10.55
C ALA A 133 6.01 11.70 11.75
N GLU A 134 6.59 11.78 12.94
CA GLU A 134 5.84 11.62 14.18
C GLU A 134 4.83 12.75 14.39
N ALA A 135 3.73 12.44 15.08
CA ALA A 135 2.75 13.44 15.47
C ALA A 135 3.37 14.51 16.39
N THR A 136 3.02 15.76 16.15
CA THR A 136 3.37 16.90 17.02
C THR A 136 2.10 17.67 17.37
N GLU A 137 2.19 18.72 18.23
CA GLU A 137 1.04 19.60 18.50
C GLU A 137 0.55 20.36 17.24
N GLU A 138 1.41 20.54 16.24
CA GLU A 138 1.12 21.34 15.04
C GLU A 138 0.91 20.48 13.78
N ARG A 139 1.27 19.20 13.82
CA ARG A 139 1.21 18.31 12.65
C ARG A 139 0.81 16.89 13.05
N PRO A 140 -0.17 16.29 12.36
CA PRO A 140 -0.53 14.89 12.53
C PRO A 140 0.63 13.97 12.11
N GLU A 141 0.55 12.72 12.56
CA GLU A 141 1.46 11.66 12.13
C GLU A 141 1.30 11.39 10.63
N LEU A 142 2.43 11.18 9.96
CA LEU A 142 2.46 10.70 8.59
C LEU A 142 3.26 9.40 8.56
N ILE A 143 2.66 8.33 8.08
CA ILE A 143 3.30 7.04 7.89
C ILE A 143 3.19 6.65 6.41
N VAL A 144 4.34 6.51 5.78
CA VAL A 144 4.52 5.95 4.44
C VAL A 144 5.41 4.73 4.60
N ARG A 145 4.85 3.55 4.54
CA ARG A 145 5.56 2.31 4.86
C ARG A 145 5.44 1.30 3.71
N PRO A 146 6.44 1.24 2.82
CA PRO A 146 6.64 0.09 1.95
C PRO A 146 7.04 -1.12 2.78
N ILE A 147 6.40 -2.25 2.57
CA ILE A 147 6.56 -3.46 3.36
C ILE A 147 7.06 -4.55 2.42
N ASN A 148 8.26 -5.07 2.68
CA ASN A 148 8.91 -6.08 1.85
C ASN A 148 9.49 -7.19 2.73
N ARG A 149 9.11 -8.43 2.49
CA ARG A 149 9.72 -9.61 3.08
C ARG A 149 9.62 -10.81 2.14
N SER A 150 10.63 -11.65 2.16
CA SER A 150 10.63 -12.91 1.42
C SER A 150 10.74 -14.08 2.40
N PHE A 151 9.82 -15.04 2.30
CA PHE A 151 9.78 -16.25 3.10
C PHE A 151 10.15 -17.44 2.23
N PHE A 152 11.27 -18.08 2.55
CA PHE A 152 11.74 -19.29 1.87
C PHE A 152 11.34 -20.54 2.63
N ASP A 153 11.03 -21.60 1.89
CA ASP A 153 10.93 -22.92 2.51
C ASP A 153 12.30 -23.43 2.96
N LEU A 154 12.33 -24.13 4.09
CA LEU A 154 13.53 -24.75 4.67
C LEU A 154 14.35 -25.54 3.66
N ALA A 155 13.71 -26.19 2.67
CA ALA A 155 14.39 -26.98 1.65
C ALA A 155 15.30 -26.15 0.73
N TYR A 156 15.15 -24.84 0.70
CA TYR A 156 15.91 -23.95 -0.18
C TYR A 156 16.97 -23.11 0.55
N GLU A 157 17.07 -23.19 1.90
CA GLU A 157 17.98 -22.37 2.72
C GLU A 157 19.42 -22.35 2.19
N ASP A 158 19.98 -23.54 1.87
CA ASP A 158 21.35 -23.68 1.37
C ASP A 158 21.51 -23.38 -0.12
N SER A 159 20.44 -23.07 -0.86
CA SER A 159 20.43 -22.92 -2.32
C SER A 159 20.08 -21.51 -2.81
N VAL A 160 19.82 -20.57 -1.89
CA VAL A 160 19.55 -19.17 -2.22
C VAL A 160 20.74 -18.55 -2.94
N GLY A 161 20.49 -17.89 -4.07
CA GLY A 161 21.52 -17.29 -4.90
C GLY A 161 22.15 -16.06 -4.27
N ASP A 162 23.46 -16.06 -4.05
CA ASP A 162 24.20 -14.96 -3.42
C ASP A 162 23.97 -13.61 -4.12
N GLN A 163 23.93 -13.60 -5.46
CA GLN A 163 23.75 -12.38 -6.24
C GLN A 163 22.33 -11.84 -6.11
N TRP A 164 21.33 -12.71 -6.17
CA TRP A 164 19.94 -12.33 -5.95
C TRP A 164 19.75 -11.77 -4.54
N LEU A 165 20.26 -12.48 -3.54
CA LEU A 165 20.20 -12.05 -2.13
C LEU A 165 20.82 -10.66 -1.94
N ALA A 166 22.03 -10.44 -2.47
CA ALA A 166 22.70 -9.15 -2.40
C ALA A 166 21.87 -8.02 -3.05
N THR A 167 21.21 -8.30 -4.20
CA THR A 167 20.38 -7.33 -4.92
C THR A 167 19.13 -6.97 -4.11
N VAL A 168 18.37 -7.97 -3.60
CA VAL A 168 17.12 -7.69 -2.88
C VAL A 168 17.37 -7.01 -1.53
N GLN A 169 18.44 -7.35 -0.85
CA GLN A 169 18.85 -6.67 0.38
C GLN A 169 19.28 -5.22 0.11
N SER A 170 20.12 -5.01 -0.91
CA SER A 170 20.67 -3.67 -1.21
C SER A 170 19.63 -2.69 -1.74
N PHE A 171 18.72 -3.15 -2.61
CA PHE A 171 17.82 -2.23 -3.31
C PHE A 171 16.38 -2.24 -2.78
N TYR A 172 15.94 -3.31 -2.14
CA TYR A 172 14.56 -3.42 -1.64
C TYR A 172 14.48 -3.39 -0.11
N GLY A 173 15.62 -3.49 0.58
CA GLY A 173 15.66 -3.59 2.04
C GLY A 173 14.94 -4.84 2.55
N THR A 174 14.82 -5.86 1.69
CA THR A 174 14.08 -7.07 1.99
C THR A 174 14.83 -7.92 2.99
N CYS A 175 14.18 -8.27 4.11
CA CYS A 175 14.64 -9.33 4.99
C CYS A 175 14.17 -10.68 4.46
N ILE A 176 15.04 -11.68 4.54
CA ILE A 176 14.70 -13.05 4.19
C ILE A 176 14.50 -13.84 5.48
N GLU A 177 13.41 -14.56 5.54
CA GLU A 177 13.06 -15.45 6.63
C GLU A 177 12.87 -16.86 6.09
N VAL A 178 13.38 -17.86 6.79
CA VAL A 178 13.26 -19.26 6.40
C VAL A 178 12.21 -19.93 7.28
N LEU A 179 11.18 -20.50 6.66
CA LEU A 179 10.04 -21.14 7.31
C LEU A 179 9.81 -22.55 6.76
N ASP A 180 9.07 -23.37 7.50
CA ASP A 180 8.51 -24.61 6.99
C ASP A 180 7.20 -24.31 6.23
N LEU A 181 7.30 -24.07 4.92
CA LEU A 181 6.14 -23.73 4.09
C LEU A 181 5.33 -24.97 3.66
N ASN A 182 5.82 -26.18 3.90
CA ASN A 182 5.25 -27.38 3.30
C ASN A 182 4.71 -28.41 4.31
N THR A 183 5.33 -28.57 5.49
CA THR A 183 4.93 -29.57 6.48
C THR A 183 3.75 -29.09 7.34
N ASP A 184 3.73 -27.78 7.68
CA ASP A 184 2.65 -27.13 8.43
C ASP A 184 2.24 -25.82 7.74
N GLN A 185 1.49 -25.95 6.65
CA GLN A 185 1.05 -24.82 5.84
C GLN A 185 0.11 -23.86 6.61
N GLU A 186 -0.65 -24.38 7.59
CA GLU A 186 -1.57 -23.55 8.40
C GLU A 186 -0.76 -22.62 9.30
N ALA A 187 0.25 -23.13 10.00
CA ALA A 187 1.15 -22.32 10.82
C ALA A 187 1.97 -21.32 9.98
N ALA A 188 2.45 -21.72 8.80
CA ALA A 188 3.16 -20.83 7.90
C ALA A 188 2.28 -19.67 7.42
N LEU A 189 1.02 -19.94 7.03
CA LEU A 189 0.05 -18.92 6.64
C LEU A 189 -0.28 -17.97 7.78
N GLU A 190 -0.52 -18.51 9.00
CA GLU A 190 -0.78 -17.70 10.19
C GLU A 190 0.40 -16.76 10.48
N HIS A 191 1.64 -17.27 10.40
CA HIS A 191 2.85 -16.48 10.62
C HIS A 191 3.01 -15.36 9.57
N VAL A 192 2.94 -15.67 8.27
CA VAL A 192 3.09 -14.71 7.18
C VAL A 192 1.99 -13.66 7.23
N ASN A 193 0.73 -14.06 7.35
CA ASN A 193 -0.40 -13.14 7.39
C ASN A 193 -0.43 -12.31 8.68
N GLY A 194 -0.07 -12.89 9.82
CA GLY A 194 0.09 -12.18 11.08
C GLY A 194 1.12 -11.06 10.97
N TRP A 195 2.28 -11.36 10.39
CA TRP A 195 3.31 -10.35 10.14
C TRP A 195 2.81 -9.23 9.22
N VAL A 196 2.11 -9.53 8.10
CA VAL A 196 1.53 -8.52 7.20
C VAL A 196 0.50 -7.66 7.93
N SER A 197 -0.40 -8.29 8.70
CA SER A 197 -1.41 -7.59 9.50
C SER A 197 -0.77 -6.59 10.48
N ASP A 198 0.28 -6.99 11.18
CA ASP A 198 1.00 -6.12 12.13
C ASP A 198 1.66 -4.93 11.40
N GLN A 199 2.24 -5.16 10.21
CA GLN A 199 2.86 -4.10 9.42
C GLN A 199 1.85 -3.13 8.81
N THR A 200 0.63 -3.58 8.54
CA THR A 200 -0.46 -2.79 7.93
C THR A 200 -1.51 -2.33 8.94
N ASN A 201 -1.21 -2.37 10.23
CA ASN A 201 -2.14 -1.97 11.30
C ASN A 201 -3.50 -2.69 11.23
N GLY A 202 -3.50 -3.94 10.76
CA GLY A 202 -4.70 -4.76 10.61
C GLY A 202 -5.50 -4.55 9.33
N LEU A 203 -5.10 -3.62 8.44
CA LEU A 203 -5.82 -3.37 7.18
C LEU A 203 -5.75 -4.57 6.22
N ILE A 204 -4.62 -5.29 6.21
CA ILE A 204 -4.44 -6.48 5.36
C ILE A 204 -4.20 -7.71 6.25
N PRO A 205 -5.25 -8.33 6.79
CA PRO A 205 -5.09 -9.44 7.74
C PRO A 205 -4.79 -10.79 7.07
N ASN A 206 -5.04 -10.94 5.78
CA ASN A 206 -4.96 -12.23 5.07
C ASN A 206 -4.48 -12.05 3.62
N LEU A 207 -3.24 -11.63 3.41
CA LEU A 207 -2.66 -11.43 2.08
C LEU A 207 -2.52 -12.76 1.33
N VAL A 208 -1.90 -13.76 1.96
CA VAL A 208 -1.67 -15.06 1.35
C VAL A 208 -2.85 -15.98 1.70
N LYS A 209 -3.65 -16.35 0.70
CA LYS A 209 -4.90 -17.12 0.92
C LYS A 209 -4.66 -18.61 1.09
N PHE A 210 -3.66 -19.14 0.42
CA PHE A 210 -3.28 -20.57 0.48
C PHE A 210 -1.86 -20.75 -0.05
N LEU A 211 -1.23 -21.87 0.29
CA LEU A 211 0.07 -22.29 -0.25
C LEU A 211 -0.14 -23.46 -1.19
N PRO A 212 0.59 -23.49 -2.33
CA PRO A 212 0.63 -24.68 -3.19
C PRO A 212 1.38 -25.83 -2.50
N GLU A 213 1.15 -27.04 -2.98
CA GLU A 213 2.03 -28.17 -2.66
C GLU A 213 3.45 -27.86 -3.17
N TYR A 214 4.44 -27.96 -2.29
CA TYR A 214 5.84 -27.61 -2.60
C TYR A 214 6.09 -26.10 -2.81
N ALA A 215 5.49 -25.26 -1.97
CA ALA A 215 5.82 -23.83 -1.92
C ALA A 215 7.33 -23.63 -1.66
N ALA A 216 7.97 -22.80 -2.48
CA ALA A 216 9.41 -22.55 -2.40
C ALA A 216 9.72 -21.17 -1.81
N LEU A 217 8.95 -20.17 -2.20
CA LEU A 217 9.16 -18.76 -1.86
C LEU A 217 7.81 -18.03 -1.85
N ILE A 218 7.62 -17.21 -0.84
CA ILE A 218 6.57 -16.19 -0.79
C ILE A 218 7.27 -14.83 -0.81
N VAL A 219 7.02 -14.02 -1.83
CA VAL A 219 7.45 -12.61 -1.86
C VAL A 219 6.26 -11.77 -1.40
N VAL A 220 6.40 -11.19 -0.22
CA VAL A 220 5.41 -10.27 0.34
C VAL A 220 5.81 -8.85 0.00
N ASN A 221 4.89 -8.13 -0.62
CA ASN A 221 4.92 -6.68 -0.71
C ASN A 221 3.54 -6.15 -0.33
N ALA A 222 3.51 -5.17 0.54
CA ALA A 222 2.33 -4.41 0.90
C ALA A 222 2.72 -2.92 1.05
N PHE A 223 1.74 -2.05 1.07
CA PHE A 223 1.96 -0.63 1.26
C PHE A 223 0.95 -0.09 2.27
N TYR A 224 1.46 0.54 3.33
CA TYR A 224 0.63 1.17 4.34
C TYR A 224 0.80 2.68 4.28
N LEU A 225 -0.33 3.40 4.17
CA LEU A 225 -0.40 4.85 4.16
C LEU A 225 -1.34 5.35 5.26
N LYS A 226 -0.80 6.20 6.13
CA LYS A 226 -1.58 7.00 7.07
C LYS A 226 -1.20 8.44 6.90
N ALA A 227 -2.11 9.27 6.40
CA ALA A 227 -1.81 10.63 6.01
C ALA A 227 -3.05 11.53 6.20
N ALA A 228 -2.90 12.64 6.91
CA ALA A 228 -3.97 13.61 7.08
C ALA A 228 -4.00 14.61 5.91
N TRP A 229 -5.22 15.04 5.55
CA TRP A 229 -5.40 16.13 4.58
C TRP A 229 -4.73 17.41 5.05
N SER A 230 -4.17 18.19 4.13
CA SER A 230 -3.68 19.54 4.44
C SER A 230 -4.85 20.48 4.84
N VAL A 231 -6.03 20.25 4.27
CA VAL A 231 -7.29 20.90 4.64
C VAL A 231 -8.31 19.79 4.89
N PRO A 232 -8.55 19.40 6.16
CA PRO A 232 -9.53 18.38 6.49
C PRO A 232 -10.96 18.89 6.28
N PHE A 233 -11.88 17.97 6.00
CA PHE A 233 -13.31 18.29 5.98
C PHE A 233 -13.84 18.49 7.40
N GLU A 234 -14.78 19.42 7.55
CA GLU A 234 -15.48 19.59 8.83
C GLU A 234 -16.55 18.49 8.98
N GLU A 235 -16.45 17.62 9.99
CA GLU A 235 -17.42 16.56 10.28
C GLU A 235 -18.88 17.10 10.35
N SER A 236 -19.07 18.34 10.80
CA SER A 236 -20.38 18.99 10.88
C SER A 236 -21.01 19.30 9.52
N ARG A 237 -20.25 19.27 8.44
CA ARG A 237 -20.71 19.45 7.06
C ARG A 237 -20.91 18.15 6.31
N THR A 238 -20.50 17.02 6.87
CA THR A 238 -20.82 15.69 6.33
C THR A 238 -22.31 15.45 6.45
N HIS A 239 -22.93 14.99 5.37
CA HIS A 239 -24.37 14.80 5.28
C HIS A 239 -24.74 13.58 4.45
N ASP A 240 -25.94 13.02 4.69
CA ASP A 240 -26.46 11.93 3.89
C ASP A 240 -26.66 12.37 2.43
N GLY A 241 -26.20 11.56 1.51
CA GLY A 241 -26.32 11.76 0.07
C GLY A 241 -26.63 10.46 -0.67
N THR A 242 -26.62 10.55 -1.99
CA THR A 242 -26.83 9.38 -2.87
C THR A 242 -25.71 9.34 -3.91
N PHE A 243 -25.32 8.13 -4.28
CA PHE A 243 -24.28 7.87 -5.27
C PHE A 243 -24.84 6.92 -6.34
N ALA A 244 -24.60 7.25 -7.60
CA ALA A 244 -24.94 6.39 -8.73
C ALA A 244 -23.78 5.41 -8.99
N THR A 245 -24.02 4.11 -8.76
CA THR A 245 -22.98 3.08 -8.86
C THR A 245 -22.65 2.73 -10.31
N TRP A 246 -21.49 2.10 -10.52
CA TRP A 246 -21.05 1.58 -11.82
C TRP A 246 -22.07 0.63 -12.44
N SER A 247 -22.68 -0.26 -11.65
CA SER A 247 -23.75 -1.17 -12.09
C SER A 247 -25.08 -0.48 -12.42
N GLY A 248 -25.19 0.83 -12.18
CA GLY A 248 -26.38 1.64 -12.45
C GLY A 248 -27.41 1.66 -11.33
N SER A 249 -27.05 1.19 -10.13
CA SER A 249 -27.86 1.33 -8.92
C SER A 249 -27.66 2.72 -8.28
N THR A 250 -28.43 3.03 -7.25
CA THR A 250 -28.22 4.22 -6.41
C THR A 250 -28.14 3.77 -4.97
N VAL A 251 -27.06 4.15 -4.30
CA VAL A 251 -26.79 3.82 -2.90
C VAL A 251 -26.78 5.07 -2.03
N ALA A 252 -27.04 4.89 -0.74
CA ALA A 252 -26.93 5.98 0.25
C ALA A 252 -25.47 6.03 0.76
N VAL A 253 -24.91 7.21 0.84
CA VAL A 253 -23.53 7.45 1.27
C VAL A 253 -23.43 8.68 2.17
N GLU A 254 -22.39 8.75 3.00
CA GLU A 254 -22.04 9.96 3.73
C GLU A 254 -21.16 10.83 2.80
N MET A 255 -21.61 12.07 2.54
CA MET A 255 -20.94 13.04 1.66
C MET A 255 -20.21 14.07 2.51
N MET A 256 -18.89 14.06 2.51
CA MET A 256 -18.03 15.09 3.09
C MET A 256 -18.09 16.35 2.23
N HIS A 257 -18.14 17.54 2.82
CA HIS A 257 -18.25 18.79 2.10
C HIS A 257 -17.26 19.85 2.61
N GLU A 258 -16.45 20.41 1.70
CA GLU A 258 -15.56 21.53 1.96
C GLU A 258 -15.75 22.61 0.87
N PRO A 259 -16.41 23.75 1.20
CA PRO A 259 -16.77 24.76 0.21
C PRO A 259 -15.59 25.56 -0.32
N PHE A 260 -14.42 25.50 0.35
CA PHE A 260 -13.23 26.26 -0.04
C PHE A 260 -11.98 25.39 -0.03
N HIS A 261 -12.12 24.16 -0.55
CA HIS A 261 -11.02 23.23 -0.66
C HIS A 261 -9.87 23.82 -1.50
N GLN A 262 -8.67 23.83 -0.94
CA GLN A 262 -7.45 24.29 -1.60
C GLN A 262 -6.70 23.10 -2.18
N GLY A 263 -6.63 23.03 -3.51
CA GLY A 263 -5.97 21.95 -4.21
C GLY A 263 -5.53 22.36 -5.60
N ARG A 264 -5.32 21.37 -6.46
CA ARG A 264 -5.18 21.57 -7.90
C ARG A 264 -6.47 21.15 -8.58
N TYR A 265 -6.82 21.79 -9.66
CA TYR A 265 -8.02 21.52 -10.43
C TYR A 265 -7.75 21.61 -11.92
N ALA A 266 -8.43 20.78 -12.69
CA ALA A 266 -8.56 20.89 -14.14
C ALA A 266 -9.92 20.34 -14.57
N GLU A 267 -10.45 20.87 -15.69
CA GLU A 267 -11.63 20.33 -16.35
C GLU A 267 -11.49 20.37 -17.86
N GLN A 268 -12.10 19.40 -18.52
CA GLN A 268 -12.31 19.40 -19.97
C GLN A 268 -13.70 18.85 -20.28
N GLU A 269 -14.10 18.93 -21.56
CA GLU A 269 -15.30 18.22 -22.00
C GLU A 269 -15.15 16.72 -21.72
N GLY A 270 -15.95 16.20 -20.79
CA GLY A 270 -15.98 14.79 -20.42
C GLY A 270 -15.40 14.44 -19.04
N TRP A 271 -14.71 15.35 -18.33
CA TRP A 271 -14.21 15.08 -16.97
C TRP A 271 -13.86 16.34 -16.19
N GLN A 272 -13.87 16.22 -14.86
CA GLN A 272 -13.29 17.14 -13.90
C GLN A 272 -12.24 16.40 -13.08
N ALA A 273 -11.18 17.07 -12.65
CA ALA A 273 -10.19 16.50 -11.73
C ALA A 273 -9.85 17.49 -10.62
N VAL A 274 -9.80 17.00 -9.37
CA VAL A 274 -9.44 17.78 -8.19
C VAL A 274 -8.45 17.02 -7.34
N SER A 275 -7.42 17.70 -6.80
CA SER A 275 -6.47 17.08 -5.87
C SER A 275 -6.75 17.47 -4.43
N LEU A 276 -6.55 16.51 -3.54
CA LEU A 276 -6.54 16.66 -2.09
C LEU A 276 -5.12 16.44 -1.60
N PRO A 277 -4.36 17.51 -1.31
CA PRO A 277 -3.00 17.38 -0.83
C PRO A 277 -2.98 16.90 0.62
N TYR A 278 -2.01 16.05 0.96
CA TYR A 278 -1.72 15.67 2.33
C TYR A 278 -0.81 16.71 3.02
N THR A 279 -0.68 16.61 4.33
CA THR A 279 0.02 17.61 5.17
C THR A 279 1.50 17.81 4.87
N ASP A 280 2.14 16.85 4.17
CA ASP A 280 3.54 16.96 3.75
C ASP A 280 3.71 17.83 2.49
N GLY A 281 2.62 18.11 1.77
CA GLY A 281 2.59 18.91 0.54
C GLY A 281 3.23 18.25 -0.68
N ARG A 282 3.54 16.95 -0.62
CA ARG A 282 4.15 16.16 -1.72
C ARG A 282 3.27 14.99 -2.12
N LEU A 283 2.63 14.36 -1.13
CA LEU A 283 1.59 13.37 -1.37
C LEU A 283 0.27 14.07 -1.68
N GLU A 284 -0.46 13.52 -2.62
CA GLU A 284 -1.81 13.96 -2.96
C GLU A 284 -2.70 12.79 -3.38
N MET A 285 -3.98 12.88 -3.07
CA MET A 285 -5.01 12.10 -3.74
C MET A 285 -5.61 12.95 -4.86
N VAL A 286 -5.72 12.41 -6.05
CA VAL A 286 -6.40 13.04 -7.18
C VAL A 286 -7.70 12.28 -7.44
N VAL A 287 -8.81 12.99 -7.43
CA VAL A 287 -10.12 12.48 -7.85
C VAL A 287 -10.36 12.92 -9.27
N ILE A 288 -10.71 12.00 -10.16
CA ILE A 288 -11.09 12.24 -11.54
C ILE A 288 -12.52 11.79 -11.73
N LEU A 289 -13.40 12.75 -12.00
CA LEU A 289 -14.84 12.54 -12.15
C LEU A 289 -15.22 12.64 -13.64
N PRO A 290 -15.56 11.53 -14.31
CA PRO A 290 -16.10 11.58 -15.66
C PRO A 290 -17.40 12.41 -15.74
N ALA A 291 -17.75 12.92 -16.87
CA ALA A 291 -19.07 13.56 -17.03
C ALA A 291 -20.20 12.52 -16.83
N THR A 292 -21.27 12.90 -16.16
CA THR A 292 -22.38 12.02 -15.83
C THR A 292 -22.86 11.20 -17.04
N GLY A 293 -22.89 9.89 -16.90
CA GLY A 293 -23.32 8.95 -17.94
C GLY A 293 -22.28 8.67 -19.02
N THR A 294 -21.04 9.08 -18.82
CA THR A 294 -19.90 8.76 -19.72
C THR A 294 -18.91 7.77 -19.12
N ASP A 295 -19.20 7.22 -17.95
CA ASP A 295 -18.30 6.37 -17.15
C ASP A 295 -17.66 5.24 -17.97
N ALA A 296 -18.47 4.47 -18.70
CA ALA A 296 -17.97 3.37 -19.53
C ALA A 296 -17.09 3.85 -20.70
N ALA A 297 -17.44 4.97 -21.33
CA ALA A 297 -16.64 5.53 -22.42
C ALA A 297 -15.34 6.13 -21.91
N PHE A 298 -15.36 6.71 -20.70
CA PHE A 298 -14.16 7.19 -20.03
C PHE A 298 -13.23 6.02 -19.65
N ALA A 299 -13.78 4.92 -19.09
CA ALA A 299 -13.02 3.72 -18.76
C ALA A 299 -12.35 3.09 -20.00
N GLU A 300 -13.05 3.03 -21.13
CA GLU A 300 -12.50 2.51 -22.40
C GLU A 300 -11.38 3.41 -22.98
N ALA A 301 -11.48 4.72 -22.75
CA ALA A 301 -10.52 5.70 -23.25
C ALA A 301 -9.32 5.91 -22.32
N LEU A 302 -9.44 5.55 -21.03
CA LEU A 302 -8.42 5.82 -20.03
C LEU A 302 -7.18 4.96 -20.30
N ASP A 303 -6.11 5.62 -20.72
CA ASP A 303 -4.77 5.07 -20.84
C ASP A 303 -3.77 5.92 -20.05
N ALA A 304 -2.50 5.55 -20.07
CA ALA A 304 -1.47 6.28 -19.32
C ALA A 304 -1.23 7.70 -19.87
N ASP A 305 -1.38 7.91 -21.19
CA ASP A 305 -1.23 9.24 -21.79
C ASP A 305 -2.35 10.18 -21.34
N GLN A 306 -3.58 9.68 -21.26
CA GLN A 306 -4.71 10.45 -20.77
C GLN A 306 -4.58 10.75 -19.27
N LEU A 307 -4.21 9.75 -18.45
CA LEU A 307 -4.02 9.96 -17.02
C LEU A 307 -2.90 10.98 -16.75
N GLU A 308 -1.76 10.86 -17.40
CA GLU A 308 -0.66 11.81 -17.31
C GLU A 308 -1.09 13.22 -17.76
N SER A 309 -1.80 13.31 -18.89
CA SER A 309 -2.34 14.58 -19.40
C SER A 309 -3.31 15.25 -18.43
N ILE A 310 -4.17 14.49 -17.74
CA ILE A 310 -5.06 15.02 -16.69
C ILE A 310 -4.23 15.61 -15.55
N LEU A 311 -3.25 14.85 -15.05
CA LEU A 311 -2.39 15.25 -13.93
C LEU A 311 -1.57 16.50 -14.24
N ASP A 312 -1.08 16.64 -15.47
CA ASP A 312 -0.25 17.77 -15.92
C ASP A 312 -1.05 19.06 -16.13
N GLN A 313 -2.34 18.94 -16.48
CA GLN A 313 -3.21 20.10 -16.70
C GLN A 313 -3.71 20.74 -15.41
N MET A 314 -3.59 20.05 -14.27
CA MET A 314 -4.10 20.55 -13.00
C MET A 314 -3.28 21.74 -12.49
N SER A 315 -3.95 22.80 -12.09
CA SER A 315 -3.38 24.03 -11.52
C SER A 315 -4.06 24.40 -10.20
N HIS A 316 -3.40 25.17 -9.36
CA HIS A 316 -3.96 25.59 -8.08
C HIS A 316 -5.30 26.31 -8.26
N ALA A 317 -6.29 25.89 -7.48
CA ALA A 317 -7.64 26.46 -7.47
C ALA A 317 -8.30 26.28 -6.10
N THR A 318 -9.32 27.09 -5.84
CA THR A 318 -10.25 26.92 -4.74
C THR A 318 -11.52 26.25 -5.27
N VAL A 319 -11.89 25.10 -4.72
CA VAL A 319 -12.99 24.28 -5.22
C VAL A 319 -14.04 24.06 -4.12
N ASP A 320 -15.32 24.20 -4.47
CA ASP A 320 -16.43 23.71 -3.65
C ASP A 320 -16.55 22.20 -3.89
N LEU A 321 -16.01 21.40 -2.95
CA LEU A 321 -15.83 19.96 -3.10
C LEU A 321 -16.81 19.17 -2.21
N THR A 322 -17.52 18.24 -2.83
CA THR A 322 -18.31 17.22 -2.14
C THR A 322 -17.83 15.84 -2.58
N LEU A 323 -17.41 15.01 -1.63
CA LEU A 323 -16.79 13.70 -1.86
C LEU A 323 -17.39 12.67 -0.91
N PRO A 324 -17.75 11.44 -1.36
CA PRO A 324 -18.19 10.39 -0.44
C PRO A 324 -17.05 9.96 0.49
N LYS A 325 -17.40 9.57 1.71
CA LYS A 325 -16.56 8.83 2.64
C LYS A 325 -16.65 7.35 2.30
N PHE A 326 -15.53 6.64 2.33
CA PHE A 326 -15.50 5.23 1.94
C PHE A 326 -14.31 4.47 2.49
N ASP A 327 -14.49 3.16 2.61
CA ASP A 327 -13.46 2.17 2.89
C ASP A 327 -13.42 1.21 1.69
N LEU A 328 -12.27 1.05 1.06
CA LEU A 328 -12.10 0.13 -0.05
C LEU A 328 -11.07 -0.94 0.29
N THR A 329 -11.43 -2.17 0.00
CA THR A 329 -10.51 -3.31 0.05
C THR A 329 -10.67 -4.11 -1.24
N SER A 330 -9.57 -4.38 -1.92
CA SER A 330 -9.56 -5.25 -3.10
C SER A 330 -8.58 -6.39 -2.90
N THR A 331 -9.03 -7.59 -3.23
CA THR A 331 -8.26 -8.84 -3.14
C THR A 331 -8.21 -9.49 -4.51
N TRP A 332 -7.03 -9.60 -5.08
CA TRP A 332 -6.81 -10.14 -6.42
C TRP A 332 -5.89 -11.36 -6.42
N GLY A 333 -6.27 -12.40 -7.17
CA GLY A 333 -5.36 -13.42 -7.68
C GLY A 333 -4.99 -13.05 -9.12
N LEU A 334 -3.80 -12.52 -9.33
CA LEU A 334 -3.42 -11.88 -10.59
C LEU A 334 -2.92 -12.85 -11.66
N ARG A 335 -2.71 -14.14 -11.35
CA ARG A 335 -2.17 -15.12 -12.29
C ARG A 335 -2.84 -15.07 -13.66
N ASN A 336 -4.17 -15.17 -13.70
CA ASN A 336 -4.91 -15.22 -14.96
C ASN A 336 -4.83 -13.89 -15.72
N THR A 337 -4.89 -12.78 -15.03
CA THR A 337 -4.75 -11.44 -15.61
C THR A 337 -3.36 -11.24 -16.20
N LEU A 338 -2.30 -11.57 -15.46
CA LEU A 338 -0.92 -11.45 -15.94
C LEU A 338 -0.62 -12.40 -17.11
N MET A 339 -1.17 -13.62 -17.10
CA MET A 339 -1.09 -14.53 -18.24
C MET A 339 -1.80 -13.97 -19.49
N ALA A 340 -2.96 -13.35 -19.33
CA ALA A 340 -3.68 -12.69 -20.43
C ALA A 340 -2.90 -11.47 -20.98
N LEU A 341 -2.15 -10.78 -20.13
CA LEU A 341 -1.26 -9.68 -20.50
C LEU A 341 0.07 -10.15 -21.13
N GLY A 342 0.33 -11.46 -21.17
CA GLY A 342 1.49 -12.04 -21.86
C GLY A 342 2.53 -12.69 -20.96
N MET A 343 2.37 -12.75 -19.64
CA MET A 343 3.29 -13.39 -18.71
C MET A 343 2.99 -14.87 -18.57
N GLN A 344 3.41 -15.70 -19.51
CA GLN A 344 3.13 -17.14 -19.51
C GLN A 344 4.31 -17.98 -19.02
N ALA A 345 5.53 -17.73 -19.51
CA ALA A 345 6.69 -18.49 -19.13
C ALA A 345 6.97 -18.44 -17.63
N ALA A 346 6.74 -17.29 -17.00
CA ALA A 346 6.92 -17.12 -15.55
C ALA A 346 6.02 -18.05 -14.71
N PHE A 347 4.86 -18.44 -15.23
CA PHE A 347 3.93 -19.36 -14.56
C PHE A 347 4.09 -20.82 -14.97
N GLU A 348 4.97 -21.14 -15.94
CA GLU A 348 5.16 -22.47 -16.48
C GLU A 348 6.59 -23.01 -16.33
N ASN A 349 7.59 -22.12 -16.22
CA ASN A 349 9.00 -22.49 -16.29
C ASN A 349 9.80 -22.08 -15.04
N GLY A 350 9.91 -22.97 -14.07
CA GLY A 350 10.68 -22.74 -12.84
C GLY A 350 12.19 -22.57 -13.04
N GLU A 351 12.76 -23.14 -14.11
CA GLU A 351 14.20 -23.03 -14.45
C GLU A 351 14.62 -21.56 -14.67
N ASP A 352 13.69 -20.70 -15.09
CA ASP A 352 13.94 -19.28 -15.31
C ASP A 352 14.20 -18.52 -13.99
N PHE A 353 13.86 -19.11 -12.85
CA PHE A 353 14.07 -18.57 -11.50
C PHE A 353 15.25 -19.23 -10.76
N SER A 354 16.04 -20.05 -11.43
CA SER A 354 17.19 -20.71 -10.83
C SER A 354 18.26 -19.77 -10.25
N PRO A 355 18.38 -18.48 -10.67
CA PRO A 355 19.25 -17.53 -9.97
C PRO A 355 18.72 -17.10 -8.59
N ILE A 356 17.42 -17.25 -8.31
CA ILE A 356 16.85 -17.03 -6.97
C ILE A 356 17.26 -18.18 -6.06
N ALA A 357 16.98 -19.43 -6.46
CA ALA A 357 17.44 -20.62 -5.79
C ALA A 357 17.41 -21.81 -6.76
N ALA A 358 18.33 -22.76 -6.58
CA ALA A 358 18.39 -23.93 -7.45
C ALA A 358 17.15 -24.82 -7.27
N GLY A 359 16.52 -25.20 -8.40
CA GLY A 359 15.32 -26.04 -8.38
C GLY A 359 14.01 -25.32 -8.06
N MET A 360 13.98 -23.99 -8.21
CA MET A 360 12.76 -23.20 -8.04
C MET A 360 11.62 -23.70 -8.93
N MET A 361 10.43 -23.61 -8.40
CA MET A 361 9.18 -23.84 -9.13
C MET A 361 8.75 -22.55 -9.85
N PRO A 362 7.91 -22.64 -10.91
CA PRO A 362 7.33 -21.46 -11.53
C PRO A 362 6.46 -20.70 -10.52
N ILE A 363 6.18 -19.43 -10.80
CA ILE A 363 5.25 -18.63 -9.99
C ILE A 363 3.89 -19.37 -9.97
N PHE A 364 3.36 -19.59 -8.78
CA PHE A 364 2.08 -20.27 -8.63
C PHE A 364 0.91 -19.30 -8.69
N GLU A 365 0.94 -18.24 -7.88
CA GLU A 365 -0.07 -17.19 -7.81
C GLU A 365 0.59 -15.87 -7.43
N VAL A 366 -0.06 -14.77 -7.76
CA VAL A 366 0.32 -13.42 -7.33
C VAL A 366 -0.84 -12.84 -6.56
N PHE A 367 -0.73 -12.83 -5.24
CA PHE A 367 -1.72 -12.22 -4.37
C PHE A 367 -1.48 -10.72 -4.29
N HIS A 368 -2.53 -9.95 -4.50
CA HIS A 368 -2.49 -8.49 -4.41
C HIS A 368 -3.69 -8.00 -3.63
N ASP A 369 -3.48 -7.71 -2.36
CA ASP A 369 -4.49 -7.15 -1.48
C ASP A 369 -4.14 -5.69 -1.22
N VAL A 370 -5.11 -4.81 -1.39
CA VAL A 370 -4.97 -3.37 -1.22
C VAL A 370 -6.15 -2.85 -0.41
N ALA A 371 -5.87 -1.98 0.54
CA ALA A 371 -6.91 -1.36 1.36
C ALA A 371 -6.61 0.13 1.54
N ILE A 372 -7.65 0.97 1.43
CA ILE A 372 -7.62 2.40 1.75
C ILE A 372 -8.88 2.80 2.49
N VAL A 373 -8.74 3.68 3.46
CA VAL A 373 -9.84 4.28 4.23
C VAL A 373 -9.79 5.78 4.02
N ILE A 374 -10.87 6.37 3.54
CA ILE A 374 -10.98 7.81 3.25
C ILE A 374 -12.07 8.41 4.12
N ASP A 375 -11.68 9.33 4.99
CA ASP A 375 -12.57 10.07 5.87
C ASP A 375 -12.29 11.59 5.88
N GLU A 376 -12.97 12.32 6.73
CA GLU A 376 -12.84 13.78 6.85
C GLU A 376 -11.43 14.25 7.20
N LYS A 377 -10.60 13.38 7.80
CA LYS A 377 -9.27 13.72 8.30
C LYS A 377 -8.15 13.34 7.35
N GLY A 378 -8.39 12.35 6.47
CA GLY A 378 -7.36 11.85 5.56
C GLY A 378 -7.55 10.42 5.12
N THR A 379 -6.42 9.79 4.82
CA THR A 379 -6.31 8.35 4.60
C THR A 379 -5.83 7.72 5.90
N GLU A 380 -6.66 6.88 6.53
CA GLU A 380 -6.43 6.26 7.86
C GLU A 380 -5.94 7.25 8.94
N ALA A 381 -6.44 8.49 8.96
CA ALA A 381 -5.96 9.53 9.85
C ALA A 381 -6.59 9.45 11.26
N ALA A 382 -5.75 9.34 12.30
CA ALA A 382 -6.15 9.58 13.68
C ALA A 382 -6.25 11.10 13.92
N ALA A 383 -7.19 11.51 14.80
CA ALA A 383 -7.57 12.88 15.11
C ALA A 383 -6.44 13.92 14.99
N ALA A 384 -6.50 14.76 13.96
CA ALA A 384 -5.73 15.98 13.86
C ALA A 384 -6.62 17.19 14.25
N THR A 385 -6.11 18.06 15.09
CA THR A 385 -6.79 19.33 15.38
C THR A 385 -6.32 20.34 14.33
N ALA A 386 -7.15 20.61 13.33
CA ALA A 386 -6.87 21.67 12.38
C ALA A 386 -6.95 23.03 13.08
N VAL A 387 -5.86 23.79 13.05
CA VAL A 387 -5.86 25.21 13.45
C VAL A 387 -6.00 26.01 12.17
N VAL A 388 -7.21 26.50 11.92
CA VAL A 388 -7.48 27.41 10.82
C VAL A 388 -7.02 28.81 11.22
N PHE A 389 -5.96 29.32 10.61
CA PHE A 389 -5.59 30.74 10.70
C PHE A 389 -6.42 31.54 9.68
N GLY A 390 -7.46 32.24 10.16
CA GLY A 390 -8.15 33.25 9.37
C GLY A 390 -7.40 34.59 9.48
N GLU A 391 -6.97 35.19 8.38
CA GLU A 391 -6.63 36.63 8.35
C GLU A 391 -7.91 37.43 8.30
N ASP A 392 -8.12 38.30 9.33
CA ASP A 392 -9.20 39.30 9.34
C ASP A 392 -8.94 40.36 8.26
N GLY A 393 -9.70 40.34 7.17
CA GLY A 393 -9.81 41.50 6.24
C GLY A 393 -9.55 41.22 4.76
N GLY A 394 -9.54 39.98 4.31
CA GLY A 394 -9.54 39.60 2.88
C GLY A 394 -10.95 39.59 2.26
N GLU A 395 -11.05 39.65 0.94
CA GLU A 395 -12.29 39.29 0.23
C GLU A 395 -12.73 37.89 0.66
N GLU A 396 -14.04 37.67 0.85
CA GLU A 396 -14.54 36.34 1.17
C GLU A 396 -14.00 35.34 0.12
N PRO A 397 -13.46 34.18 0.54
CA PRO A 397 -12.99 33.16 -0.39
C PRO A 397 -14.14 32.78 -1.33
N PHE A 398 -13.81 32.63 -2.59
CA PHE A 398 -14.79 32.33 -3.64
C PHE A 398 -14.30 31.05 -4.33
N ALA A 399 -15.17 30.06 -4.49
CA ALA A 399 -14.88 28.85 -5.21
C ALA A 399 -14.87 29.11 -6.71
N GLU A 400 -13.78 28.72 -7.37
CA GLU A 400 -13.61 28.86 -8.83
C GLU A 400 -14.36 27.78 -9.59
N ALA A 401 -14.58 26.61 -8.96
CA ALA A 401 -15.30 25.47 -9.52
C ALA A 401 -16.09 24.74 -8.42
N THR A 402 -17.06 23.92 -8.83
CA THR A 402 -17.81 23.00 -7.97
C THR A 402 -17.62 21.59 -8.48
N VAL A 403 -17.22 20.67 -7.61
CA VAL A 403 -17.08 19.24 -7.89
C VAL A 403 -17.95 18.46 -6.89
N VAL A 404 -18.94 17.73 -7.40
CA VAL A 404 -19.81 16.85 -6.62
C VAL A 404 -19.63 15.44 -7.10
N VAL A 405 -18.94 14.61 -6.29
CA VAL A 405 -18.59 13.23 -6.62
C VAL A 405 -19.76 12.32 -6.22
N ASP A 406 -20.81 12.29 -7.04
CA ASP A 406 -22.08 11.58 -6.80
C ASP A 406 -22.30 10.37 -7.74
N HIS A 407 -21.30 10.01 -8.52
CA HIS A 407 -21.29 8.85 -9.43
C HIS A 407 -19.85 8.33 -9.57
N THR A 408 -19.70 7.20 -10.28
CA THR A 408 -18.41 6.54 -10.50
C THR A 408 -17.28 7.51 -10.80
N PHE A 409 -16.19 7.38 -10.07
CA PHE A 409 -15.01 8.21 -10.24
C PHE A 409 -13.72 7.38 -10.17
N TYR A 410 -12.62 7.99 -10.58
CA TYR A 410 -11.29 7.41 -10.43
C TYR A 410 -10.51 8.17 -9.36
N LEU A 411 -9.64 7.44 -8.68
CA LEU A 411 -8.78 8.02 -7.67
C LEU A 411 -7.34 7.56 -7.90
N ALA A 412 -6.38 8.49 -7.78
CA ALA A 412 -4.96 8.21 -7.79
C ALA A 412 -4.31 8.82 -6.55
N ILE A 413 -3.61 8.01 -5.74
CA ILE A 413 -2.75 8.51 -4.66
C ILE A 413 -1.31 8.41 -5.14
N ARG A 414 -0.61 9.56 -5.12
CA ARG A 414 0.76 9.64 -5.65
C ARG A 414 1.68 10.55 -4.84
N ASP A 415 2.97 10.31 -4.95
CA ASP A 415 4.00 11.27 -4.55
C ASP A 415 4.44 12.08 -5.78
N GLN A 416 4.28 13.41 -5.73
CA GLN A 416 4.57 14.30 -6.86
C GLN A 416 6.07 14.42 -7.12
N GLN A 417 6.93 14.22 -6.13
CA GLN A 417 8.37 14.38 -6.27
C GLN A 417 9.05 13.08 -6.68
N ALA A 418 8.66 11.95 -6.06
CA ALA A 418 9.17 10.65 -6.45
C ALA A 418 8.53 10.12 -7.74
N GLY A 419 7.40 10.72 -8.16
CA GLY A 419 6.62 10.27 -9.31
C GLY A 419 5.90 8.95 -9.09
N ALA A 420 5.90 8.38 -7.87
CA ALA A 420 5.32 7.08 -7.57
C ALA A 420 3.80 7.12 -7.55
N LEU A 421 3.14 6.24 -8.28
CA LEU A 421 1.71 5.99 -8.20
C LEU A 421 1.46 4.89 -7.16
N LEU A 422 1.07 5.30 -5.96
CA LEU A 422 0.91 4.41 -4.82
C LEU A 422 -0.37 3.58 -4.93
N PHE A 423 -1.47 4.24 -5.32
CA PHE A 423 -2.77 3.61 -5.52
C PHE A 423 -3.47 4.19 -6.75
N LEU A 424 -4.19 3.33 -7.45
CA LEU A 424 -5.11 3.71 -8.51
C LEU A 424 -6.40 2.91 -8.36
N ALA A 425 -7.55 3.60 -8.40
CA ALA A 425 -8.83 2.95 -8.27
C ALA A 425 -9.88 3.48 -9.23
N ARG A 426 -10.84 2.61 -9.58
CA ARG A 426 -12.19 2.99 -9.99
C ARG A 426 -13.10 2.73 -8.80
N VAL A 427 -13.74 3.77 -8.30
CA VAL A 427 -14.72 3.69 -7.21
C VAL A 427 -16.11 3.68 -7.84
N GLY A 428 -16.68 2.52 -7.95
CA GLY A 428 -18.00 2.30 -8.55
C GLY A 428 -19.13 2.21 -7.53
N ASP A 429 -18.84 1.81 -6.29
CA ASP A 429 -19.75 1.82 -5.14
C ASP A 429 -19.00 2.14 -3.84
N PRO A 430 -19.02 3.39 -3.36
CA PRO A 430 -18.36 3.77 -2.12
C PRO A 430 -19.06 3.26 -0.85
N SER A 431 -20.22 2.63 -0.94
CA SER A 431 -20.93 2.03 0.18
C SER A 431 -20.58 0.55 0.40
N ALA A 432 -19.91 -0.06 -0.56
CA ALA A 432 -19.42 -1.42 -0.45
C ALA A 432 -18.03 -1.41 0.19
N SER A 433 -17.85 -2.16 1.29
CA SER A 433 -16.63 -2.25 2.10
C SER A 433 -16.11 -3.68 2.18
#